data_99e602ecb1bc26af498e6f4b28a09ad4
#
_entry.id   99e602ecb1bc26af498e6f4b28a09ad4
#
_cell.length_a   1.000
_cell.length_b   1.000
_cell.length_c   1.000
_cell.angle_alpha   90.00
_cell.angle_beta   90.00
_cell.angle_gamma   90.00
#
_symmetry.space_group_name_H-M   'P 1'
#
loop_
_entity.id
_entity.type
_entity.pdbx_description
1 polymer ?
#
loop_
_entity_poly.entity_id
_entity_poly.type
_entity_poly.pdbx_seq_one_letter_code
_entity_poly.pdbx_strand_id
1 'polypeptide(L)'
;MIRDVPLGHPRVTAAFRSGPRRVAGIAWGDVSTAYHSTGIPNVSTYTWLPGAPLVARVLGAGPVRRLARAGVDRFLTGPGERALRRSRSQVWARARDPHGGEAQAALSAPNGYALTVDSVLRIVTRLPRLPHGTRTPSSALGADFVLELDGVRRNGPHVG
;
A
#
# COMPACT_ATOMS: atom_id res chain seq x y z
N MET A 1 2.67 -13.48 -15.60
CA MET A 1 1.55 -12.92 -16.39
C MET A 1 0.69 -12.05 -15.47
N ILE A 2 0.58 -10.75 -15.71
CA ILE A 2 -0.30 -9.85 -14.94
C ILE A 2 -1.73 -10.12 -15.42
N ARG A 3 -2.62 -10.40 -14.48
CA ARG A 3 -4.03 -10.65 -14.75
C ARG A 3 -4.86 -9.43 -14.38
N ASP A 4 -5.61 -8.90 -15.32
CA ASP A 4 -6.53 -7.80 -15.04
C ASP A 4 -7.72 -8.29 -14.22
N VAL A 5 -7.98 -7.60 -13.13
CA VAL A 5 -9.13 -7.85 -12.24
C VAL A 5 -10.00 -6.60 -12.23
N PRO A 6 -11.32 -6.73 -12.25
CA PRO A 6 -12.21 -5.57 -12.15
C PRO A 6 -11.93 -4.76 -10.89
N LEU A 7 -11.87 -3.44 -11.01
CA LEU A 7 -11.67 -2.54 -9.88
C LEU A 7 -12.70 -2.82 -8.77
N GLY A 8 -12.21 -3.01 -7.54
CA GLY A 8 -13.06 -3.30 -6.39
C GLY A 8 -13.36 -4.79 -6.17
N HIS A 9 -12.82 -5.69 -6.98
CA HIS A 9 -12.91 -7.14 -6.84
C HIS A 9 -11.52 -7.80 -6.94
N PRO A 10 -11.25 -8.94 -6.27
CA PRO A 10 -12.08 -9.50 -5.20
C PRO A 10 -12.08 -8.63 -3.92
N ARG A 11 -13.01 -8.91 -3.02
CA ARG A 11 -13.05 -8.30 -1.68
C ARG A 11 -12.58 -9.30 -0.65
N VAL A 12 -11.70 -8.84 0.24
CA VAL A 12 -11.20 -9.65 1.37
C VAL A 12 -11.35 -8.89 2.67
N THR A 13 -11.33 -9.60 3.78
CA THR A 13 -11.26 -9.00 5.11
C THR A 13 -9.81 -9.04 5.56
N ALA A 14 -9.21 -7.87 5.74
CA ALA A 14 -7.85 -7.72 6.25
C ALA A 14 -7.86 -7.44 7.75
N ALA A 15 -6.98 -8.09 8.48
CA ALA A 15 -6.83 -7.97 9.92
C ALA A 15 -5.88 -6.82 10.28
N PHE A 16 -6.35 -5.59 10.20
CA PHE A 16 -5.58 -4.44 10.66
C PHE A 16 -5.54 -4.35 12.18
N ARG A 17 -4.54 -3.67 12.71
CA ARG A 17 -4.42 -3.41 14.15
C ARG A 17 -5.65 -2.66 14.72
N SER A 18 -6.29 -1.82 13.92
CA SER A 18 -7.53 -1.10 14.29
C SER A 18 -8.79 -1.96 14.20
N GLY A 19 -8.66 -3.26 13.92
CA GLY A 19 -9.75 -4.20 13.70
C GLY A 19 -9.91 -4.64 12.25
N PRO A 20 -10.68 -5.69 11.98
CA PRO A 20 -10.89 -6.22 10.65
C PRO A 20 -11.62 -5.21 9.76
N ARG A 21 -11.17 -5.07 8.50
CA ARG A 21 -11.79 -4.20 7.51
C ARG A 21 -11.95 -4.91 6.18
N ARG A 22 -13.06 -4.70 5.53
CA ARG A 22 -13.27 -5.14 4.15
C ARG A 22 -12.49 -4.24 3.21
N VAL A 23 -11.59 -4.83 2.43
CA VAL A 23 -10.75 -4.16 1.44
C VAL A 23 -11.09 -4.68 0.04
N ALA A 24 -10.82 -3.87 -0.95
CA ALA A 24 -11.14 -4.16 -2.34
C ALA A 24 -9.85 -4.25 -3.16
N GLY A 25 -9.81 -5.17 -4.12
CA GLY A 25 -8.70 -5.33 -5.05
C GLY A 25 -8.45 -4.06 -5.86
N ILE A 26 -7.20 -3.70 -6.01
CA ILE A 26 -6.75 -2.56 -6.79
C ILE A 26 -5.49 -2.93 -7.58
N ALA A 27 -5.44 -2.51 -8.86
CA ALA A 27 -4.24 -2.64 -9.66
C ALA A 27 -3.29 -1.49 -9.36
N TRP A 28 -2.30 -1.76 -8.52
CA TRP A 28 -1.27 -0.80 -8.12
C TRP A 28 0.12 -1.29 -8.50
N GLY A 29 1.09 -0.37 -8.65
CA GLY A 29 2.49 -0.70 -8.90
C GLY A 29 3.13 -1.63 -7.87
N ASP A 30 2.53 -1.72 -6.68
CA ASP A 30 2.96 -2.60 -5.59
C ASP A 30 2.98 -4.09 -5.96
N VAL A 31 2.17 -4.52 -6.92
CA VAL A 31 2.21 -5.90 -7.46
C VAL A 31 3.59 -6.18 -8.07
N SER A 32 4.10 -5.25 -8.89
CA SER A 32 5.41 -5.38 -9.53
C SER A 32 6.54 -5.28 -8.50
N THR A 33 6.50 -4.29 -7.62
CA THR A 33 7.54 -4.11 -6.60
C THR A 33 7.60 -5.26 -5.61
N ALA A 34 6.47 -5.83 -5.21
CA ALA A 34 6.42 -6.99 -4.35
C ALA A 34 7.00 -8.22 -5.05
N TYR A 35 6.65 -8.46 -6.31
CA TYR A 35 7.25 -9.55 -7.10
C TYR A 35 8.78 -9.42 -7.17
N HIS A 36 9.29 -8.26 -7.54
CA HIS A 36 10.73 -8.03 -7.64
C HIS A 36 11.47 -8.11 -6.29
N SER A 37 10.79 -7.84 -5.19
CA SER A 37 11.37 -7.91 -3.85
C SER A 37 11.35 -9.31 -3.25
N THR A 38 10.34 -10.13 -3.60
CA THR A 38 10.08 -11.41 -2.91
C THR A 38 10.20 -12.62 -3.79
N GLY A 39 10.12 -12.47 -5.12
CA GLY A 39 10.03 -13.57 -6.08
C GLY A 39 8.68 -14.31 -6.07
N ILE A 40 7.72 -13.89 -5.24
CA ILE A 40 6.40 -14.53 -5.15
C ILE A 40 5.60 -14.24 -6.43
N PRO A 41 5.21 -15.29 -7.21
CA PRO A 41 4.60 -15.08 -8.51
C PRO A 41 3.13 -14.61 -8.44
N ASN A 42 2.42 -14.88 -7.35
CA ASN A 42 1.02 -14.54 -7.18
C ASN A 42 0.86 -13.45 -6.13
N VAL A 43 0.82 -12.21 -6.57
CA VAL A 43 0.65 -11.03 -5.71
C VAL A 43 -0.68 -10.35 -6.01
N SER A 44 -1.42 -10.00 -4.97
CA SER A 44 -2.66 -9.22 -5.07
C SER A 44 -2.61 -8.06 -4.10
N THR A 45 -2.96 -6.88 -4.54
CA THR A 45 -3.00 -5.67 -3.72
C THR A 45 -4.43 -5.22 -3.46
N TYR A 46 -4.66 -4.71 -2.28
CA TYR A 46 -5.97 -4.31 -1.80
C TYR A 46 -5.89 -2.97 -1.09
N THR A 47 -6.97 -2.21 -1.15
CA THR A 47 -7.08 -0.96 -0.40
C THR A 47 -8.44 -0.82 0.26
N TRP A 48 -8.47 -0.07 1.35
CA TRP A 48 -9.73 0.32 1.97
C TRP A 48 -10.23 1.60 1.29
N LEU A 49 -11.36 1.47 0.60
CA LEU A 49 -12.03 2.58 -0.06
C LEU A 49 -13.43 2.71 0.53
N PRO A 50 -13.67 3.66 1.43
CA PRO A 50 -15.03 3.93 1.91
C PRO A 50 -15.89 4.39 0.73
N GLY A 51 -17.07 3.78 0.58
CA GLY A 51 -17.96 4.13 -0.54
C GLY A 51 -17.56 3.60 -1.92
N ALA A 52 -16.54 2.73 -2.02
CA ALA A 52 -16.05 2.18 -3.28
C ALA A 52 -17.14 1.71 -4.26
N PRO A 53 -18.21 1.01 -3.84
CA PRO A 53 -19.26 0.58 -4.77
C PRO A 53 -20.01 1.75 -5.40
N LEU A 54 -20.29 2.79 -4.61
CA LEU A 54 -20.98 3.99 -5.07
C LEU A 54 -20.10 4.82 -5.99
N VAL A 55 -18.83 5.01 -5.61
CA VAL A 55 -17.84 5.74 -6.40
C VAL A 55 -17.57 5.03 -7.73
N ALA A 56 -17.41 3.70 -7.74
CA ALA A 56 -17.24 2.92 -8.97
C ALA A 56 -18.44 3.03 -9.90
N ARG A 57 -19.67 3.01 -9.35
CA ARG A 57 -20.91 3.15 -10.12
C ARG A 57 -21.07 4.55 -10.72
N VAL A 58 -20.71 5.58 -9.96
CA VAL A 58 -20.78 6.98 -10.40
C VAL A 58 -19.69 7.30 -11.43
N LEU A 59 -18.47 6.82 -11.23
CA LEU A 59 -17.35 7.03 -12.16
C LEU A 59 -17.46 6.18 -13.43
N GLY A 60 -18.29 5.13 -13.45
CA GLY A 60 -18.61 4.33 -14.64
C GLY A 60 -19.43 5.10 -15.69
N ALA A 61 -20.14 6.17 -15.31
CA ALA A 61 -20.91 7.00 -16.22
C ALA A 61 -20.00 8.11 -16.81
N GLY A 62 -19.77 8.08 -18.11
CA GLY A 62 -18.84 8.95 -18.84
C GLY A 62 -18.95 10.46 -18.57
N PRO A 63 -20.15 11.08 -18.58
CA PRO A 63 -20.29 12.52 -18.30
C PRO A 63 -19.99 12.87 -16.84
N VAL A 64 -20.36 12.00 -15.89
CA VAL A 64 -20.13 12.19 -14.46
C VAL A 64 -18.64 12.14 -14.13
N ARG A 65 -17.85 11.35 -14.86
CA ARG A 65 -16.39 11.27 -14.70
C ARG A 65 -15.69 12.60 -15.01
N ARG A 66 -16.16 13.34 -16.03
CA ARG A 66 -15.60 14.67 -16.37
C ARG A 66 -15.89 15.70 -15.28
N LEU A 67 -17.13 15.71 -14.79
CA LEU A 67 -17.53 16.60 -13.69
C LEU A 67 -16.81 16.27 -12.38
N ALA A 68 -16.67 14.99 -12.08
CA ALA A 68 -15.94 14.52 -10.91
C ALA A 68 -14.44 14.89 -10.96
N ARG A 69 -13.79 14.78 -12.13
CA ARG A 69 -12.40 15.25 -12.31
C ARG A 69 -12.28 16.76 -12.07
N ALA A 70 -13.12 17.57 -12.68
CA ALA A 70 -13.10 19.02 -12.48
C ALA A 70 -13.36 19.41 -11.01
N GLY A 71 -14.21 18.67 -10.30
CA GLY A 71 -14.45 18.84 -8.86
C GLY A 71 -13.25 18.41 -8.01
N VAL A 72 -12.60 17.30 -8.35
CA VAL A 72 -11.38 16.82 -7.67
C VAL A 72 -10.25 17.86 -7.79
N ASP A 73 -9.98 18.34 -8.99
CA ASP A 73 -8.91 19.31 -9.25
C ASP A 73 -9.16 20.67 -8.56
N ARG A 74 -10.43 21.04 -8.35
CA ARG A 74 -10.80 22.33 -7.78
C ARG A 74 -10.97 22.32 -6.26
N PHE A 75 -11.35 21.18 -5.67
CA PHE A 75 -11.75 21.08 -4.25
C PHE A 75 -10.88 20.16 -3.41
N LEU A 76 -10.06 19.30 -4.00
CA LEU A 76 -9.14 18.45 -3.24
C LEU A 76 -7.74 19.09 -3.19
N THR A 77 -7.62 20.08 -2.35
CA THR A 77 -6.31 20.42 -1.77
C THR A 77 -5.87 19.23 -0.92
N GLY A 78 -4.61 18.83 -1.04
CA GLY A 78 -4.05 17.75 -0.23
C GLY A 78 -4.31 17.88 1.28
N PRO A 79 -4.08 16.85 2.07
CA PRO A 79 -4.39 16.88 3.50
C PRO A 79 -3.61 18.01 4.19
N GLY A 80 -4.31 18.87 4.92
CA GLY A 80 -3.69 19.93 5.68
C GLY A 80 -2.77 19.42 6.80
N GLU A 81 -1.87 20.23 7.31
CA GLU A 81 -0.86 19.84 8.32
C GLU A 81 -1.41 19.08 9.53
N ARG A 82 -2.58 19.46 10.04
CA ARG A 82 -3.22 18.77 11.17
C ARG A 82 -3.63 17.35 10.80
N ALA A 83 -4.12 17.12 9.58
CA ALA A 83 -4.48 15.81 9.07
C ALA A 83 -3.21 14.95 8.86
N LEU A 84 -2.14 15.54 8.33
CA LEU A 84 -0.84 14.89 8.16
C LEU A 84 -0.27 14.41 9.51
N ARG A 85 -0.32 15.24 10.56
CA ARG A 85 0.21 14.90 11.88
C ARG A 85 -0.63 13.85 12.63
N ARG A 86 -1.95 13.80 12.41
CA ARG A 86 -2.87 12.93 13.16
C ARG A 86 -3.20 11.62 12.46
N SER A 87 -3.12 11.58 11.14
CA SER A 87 -3.43 10.37 10.39
C SER A 87 -2.29 9.35 10.47
N ARG A 88 -2.67 8.08 10.50
CA ARG A 88 -1.74 6.96 10.48
C ARG A 88 -2.11 6.02 9.33
N SER A 89 -1.08 5.48 8.71
CA SER A 89 -1.20 4.45 7.69
C SER A 89 -1.09 3.07 8.33
N GLN A 90 -1.86 2.13 7.83
CA GLN A 90 -1.77 0.73 8.22
C GLN A 90 -1.64 -0.14 6.98
N VAL A 91 -0.72 -1.07 7.02
CA VAL A 91 -0.51 -2.07 5.97
C VAL A 91 -0.66 -3.44 6.61
N TRP A 92 -1.34 -4.33 5.92
CA TRP A 92 -1.46 -5.72 6.29
C TRP A 92 -1.01 -6.58 5.11
N ALA A 93 -0.23 -7.60 5.39
CA ALA A 93 0.21 -8.56 4.41
C ALA A 93 -0.06 -9.98 4.88
N ARG A 94 -0.36 -10.85 3.93
CA ARG A 94 -0.53 -12.29 4.13
C ARG A 94 0.13 -13.04 2.99
N ALA A 95 0.96 -14.00 3.32
CA ALA A 95 1.56 -14.94 2.40
C ALA A 95 1.03 -16.35 2.68
N ARG A 96 0.88 -17.16 1.63
CA ARG A 96 0.51 -18.56 1.73
C ARG A 96 1.44 -19.39 0.87
N ASP A 97 1.85 -20.53 1.39
CA ASP A 97 2.58 -21.51 0.61
C ASP A 97 1.64 -22.55 -0.05
N PRO A 98 2.15 -23.36 -1.01
CA PRO A 98 1.35 -24.40 -1.65
C PRO A 98 0.88 -25.52 -0.71
N HIS A 99 1.49 -25.67 0.45
CA HIS A 99 1.18 -26.72 1.44
C HIS A 99 0.17 -26.26 2.48
N GLY A 100 -0.31 -25.02 2.39
CA GLY A 100 -1.32 -24.46 3.29
C GLY A 100 -0.75 -23.66 4.47
N GLY A 101 0.56 -23.58 4.61
CA GLY A 101 1.21 -22.70 5.58
C GLY A 101 0.86 -21.24 5.30
N GLU A 102 0.59 -20.48 6.34
CA GLU A 102 0.21 -19.07 6.25
C GLU A 102 1.08 -18.22 7.17
N ALA A 103 1.53 -17.08 6.67
CA ALA A 103 2.19 -16.07 7.46
C ALA A 103 1.51 -14.71 7.25
N GLN A 104 1.31 -13.97 8.33
CA GLN A 104 0.72 -12.62 8.26
C GLN A 104 1.50 -11.64 9.12
N ALA A 105 1.55 -10.39 8.64
CA ALA A 105 2.14 -9.29 9.36
C ALA A 105 1.32 -8.01 9.14
N ALA A 106 1.41 -7.11 10.10
CA ALA A 106 0.81 -5.79 9.98
C ALA A 106 1.83 -4.71 10.34
N LEU A 107 1.78 -3.59 9.63
CA LEU A 107 2.56 -2.39 9.91
C LEU A 107 1.61 -1.25 10.28
N SER A 108 2.03 -0.46 11.26
CA SER A 108 1.46 0.84 11.57
C SER A 108 2.55 1.89 11.37
N ALA A 109 2.24 2.92 10.62
CA ALA A 109 3.18 3.97 10.25
C ALA A 109 2.54 5.36 10.44
N PRO A 110 3.31 6.43 10.46
CA PRO A 110 2.81 7.79 10.29
C PRO A 110 2.01 7.94 8.99
N ASN A 111 1.52 9.16 8.74
CA ASN A 111 0.91 9.49 7.46
C ASN A 111 1.84 9.12 6.29
N GLY A 112 1.27 8.59 5.20
CA GLY A 112 2.04 8.13 4.04
C GLY A 112 2.96 9.19 3.43
N TYR A 113 2.58 10.47 3.45
CA TYR A 113 3.46 11.54 2.97
C TYR A 113 4.68 11.75 3.86
N ALA A 114 4.48 11.77 5.19
CA ALA A 114 5.59 11.88 6.13
C ALA A 114 6.52 10.67 6.04
N LEU A 115 5.95 9.47 5.92
CA LEU A 115 6.71 8.24 5.71
C LEU A 115 7.53 8.28 4.42
N THR A 116 6.96 8.80 3.33
CA THR A 116 7.67 8.94 2.05
C THR A 116 8.85 9.89 2.17
N VAL A 117 8.68 11.04 2.82
CA VAL A 117 9.76 12.01 3.03
C VAL A 117 10.91 11.40 3.84
N ASP A 118 10.61 10.78 4.99
CA ASP A 118 11.64 10.13 5.83
C ASP A 118 12.36 9.00 5.06
N SER A 119 11.59 8.15 4.38
CA SER A 119 12.14 7.07 3.55
C SER A 119 13.08 7.59 2.47
N VAL A 120 12.67 8.61 1.70
CA VAL A 120 13.48 9.19 0.63
C VAL A 120 14.77 9.79 1.17
N LEU A 121 14.71 10.56 2.25
CA LEU A 121 15.90 11.17 2.86
C LEU A 121 16.90 10.09 3.31
N ARG A 122 16.45 9.04 3.97
CA ARG A 122 17.32 7.93 4.40
C ARG A 122 17.90 7.13 3.24
N ILE A 123 17.14 6.96 2.15
CA ILE A 123 17.64 6.30 0.93
C ILE A 123 18.72 7.17 0.26
N VAL A 124 18.44 8.45 0.06
CA VAL A 124 19.36 9.37 -0.61
C VAL A 124 20.71 9.46 0.09
N THR A 125 20.71 9.51 1.43
CA THR A 125 21.96 9.53 2.21
C THR A 125 22.77 8.23 2.09
N ARG A 126 22.15 7.14 1.70
CA ARG A 126 22.79 5.82 1.53
C ARG A 126 23.14 5.49 0.08
N LEU A 127 22.61 6.24 -0.90
CA LEU A 127 22.81 5.99 -2.33
C LEU A 127 24.27 5.74 -2.73
N PRO A 128 25.27 6.51 -2.26
CA PRO A 128 26.68 6.28 -2.64
C PRO A 128 27.24 4.91 -2.26
N ARG A 129 26.56 4.21 -1.34
CA ARG A 129 26.98 2.90 -0.83
C ARG A 129 26.14 1.75 -1.36
N LEU A 130 25.09 2.05 -2.14
CA LEU A 130 24.20 1.03 -2.69
C LEU A 130 24.72 0.49 -4.01
N PRO A 131 24.44 -0.77 -4.34
CA PRO A 131 24.75 -1.32 -5.66
C PRO A 131 24.02 -0.57 -6.76
N HIS A 132 24.67 -0.39 -7.90
CA HIS A 132 24.07 0.22 -9.08
C HIS A 132 22.89 -0.59 -9.63
N GLY A 133 21.97 0.09 -10.30
CA GLY A 133 20.82 -0.50 -10.97
C GLY A 133 19.48 -0.16 -10.29
N THR A 134 18.39 -0.56 -10.96
CA THR A 134 17.03 -0.38 -10.44
C THR A 134 16.73 -1.36 -9.33
N ARG A 135 16.35 -0.86 -8.17
CA ARG A 135 16.04 -1.67 -6.98
C ARG A 135 14.83 -1.12 -6.25
N THR A 136 14.11 -2.00 -5.58
CA THR A 136 13.13 -1.59 -4.56
C THR A 136 13.86 -1.23 -3.27
N PRO A 137 13.29 -0.41 -2.38
CA PRO A 137 13.90 -0.11 -1.08
C PRO A 137 14.28 -1.37 -0.29
N SER A 138 13.41 -2.37 -0.28
CA SER A 138 13.65 -3.63 0.43
C SER A 138 14.75 -4.48 -0.21
N SER A 139 14.90 -4.47 -1.54
CA SER A 139 15.98 -5.21 -2.22
C SER A 139 17.33 -4.50 -2.12
N ALA A 140 17.34 -3.20 -1.88
CA ALA A 140 18.54 -2.38 -1.74
C ALA A 140 19.04 -2.31 -0.29
N LEU A 141 18.13 -2.22 0.67
CA LEU A 141 18.42 -1.91 2.08
C LEU A 141 17.96 -3.00 3.06
N GLY A 142 17.34 -4.06 2.54
CA GLY A 142 16.81 -5.15 3.36
C GLY A 142 15.33 -4.96 3.73
N ALA A 143 14.69 -6.08 4.08
CA ALA A 143 13.25 -6.11 4.39
C ALA A 143 12.89 -5.28 5.62
N ASP A 144 13.81 -5.13 6.56
CA ASP A 144 13.58 -4.41 7.81
C ASP A 144 13.89 -2.91 7.73
N PHE A 145 14.36 -2.40 6.59
CA PHE A 145 14.58 -0.97 6.39
C PHE A 145 13.36 -0.11 6.79
N VAL A 146 12.17 -0.59 6.52
CA VAL A 146 10.92 0.11 6.88
C VAL A 146 10.78 0.33 8.39
N LEU A 147 11.40 -0.50 9.22
CA LEU A 147 11.36 -0.40 10.69
C LEU A 147 12.32 0.67 11.24
N GLU A 148 13.27 1.11 10.44
CA GLU A 148 14.16 2.21 10.79
C GLU A 148 13.46 3.58 10.66
N LEU A 149 12.32 3.64 9.95
CA LEU A 149 11.58 4.87 9.72
C LEU A 149 10.84 5.30 10.98
N ASP A 150 10.80 6.60 11.23
CA ASP A 150 10.25 7.16 12.45
C ASP A 150 8.77 6.82 12.64
N GLY A 151 8.44 6.25 13.79
CA GLY A 151 7.07 5.91 14.18
C GLY A 151 6.46 4.71 13.47
N VAL A 152 7.26 3.94 12.72
CA VAL A 152 6.84 2.66 12.15
C VAL A 152 6.93 1.56 13.20
N ARG A 153 5.93 0.69 13.23
CA ARG A 153 5.88 -0.48 14.10
C ARG A 153 5.31 -1.67 13.35
N ARG A 154 5.97 -2.83 13.45
CA ARG A 154 5.51 -4.09 12.90
C ARG A 154 4.90 -4.96 14.01
N ASN A 155 3.86 -5.69 13.67
CA ASN A 155 3.30 -6.80 14.43
C ASN A 155 3.35 -8.06 13.55
N GLY A 156 3.99 -9.10 14.05
CA GLY A 156 4.31 -10.30 13.28
C GLY A 156 5.69 -10.27 12.61
N PRO A 157 6.00 -11.29 11.79
CA PRO A 157 5.06 -12.27 11.24
C PRO A 157 4.52 -13.25 12.30
N HIS A 158 3.23 -13.60 12.16
CA HIS A 158 2.60 -14.71 12.85
C HIS A 158 2.46 -15.85 11.83
N VAL A 159 2.96 -17.03 12.17
CA VAL A 159 2.94 -18.22 11.33
C VAL A 159 1.89 -19.16 11.93
N GLY A 160 0.95 -19.63 11.11
CA GLY A 160 -0.10 -20.60 11.45
C GLY A 160 -0.01 -21.83 10.58
#